data_b047f19a6ccf5da09d2996ac4de69765
#
_entry.id   b047f19a6ccf5da09d2996ac4de69765
#
_cell.length_a   1.000
_cell.length_b   1.000
_cell.length_c   1.000
_cell.angle_alpha   90.00
_cell.angle_beta   90.00
_cell.angle_gamma   90.00
#
_symmetry.space_group_name_H-M   'P 1'
#
loop_
_entity.id
_entity.type
_entity.pdbx_description
1 polymer ?
#
loop_
_entity_poly.entity_id
_entity_poly.type
_entity_poly.pdbx_seq_one_letter_code
_entity_poly.pdbx_strand_id
1 'polypeptide(L)'
;MRCKLPRPLRRYGNSKVYHVIFKGIDNQDIFYDDEDKKFFLKHVSITKKIFNYSLYAYCLMGNHVHMVIKCPDEFLSKSMQCLMIRYVQYFNKKYKRIGTLVQNRFKSKNVENQTYFIDLCRYVHRNPEKAGIAKTQSYEWSSYKEYIGKAKIVDKHVLLHYFNNDVDEFIRNTTKMMPNENLEDYFEYELIERLNDEQLARIIMQKFDINDISDIPVYFKNKSKDELIKDLEVIKKINGTNKTQVARTIRVNRKLLKKVWTH
;
A
#
# COMPACT_ATOMS: atom_id res chain seq x y z
N MET A 1 24.46 16.82 11.81
CA MET A 1 23.39 15.97 12.42
C MET A 1 22.05 16.34 11.81
N ARG A 2 21.44 15.52 10.97
CA ARG A 2 20.08 15.79 10.44
C ARG A 2 19.07 15.40 11.51
N CYS A 3 18.43 16.37 12.13
CA CYS A 3 17.29 16.15 13.01
C CYS A 3 16.17 15.54 12.19
N LYS A 4 15.91 14.22 12.36
CA LYS A 4 14.74 13.58 11.75
C LYS A 4 13.52 14.15 12.45
N LEU A 5 12.68 14.88 11.71
CA LEU A 5 11.36 15.30 12.22
C LEU A 5 10.63 14.11 12.83
N PRO A 6 9.94 14.28 13.96
CA PRO A 6 9.11 13.23 14.55
C PRO A 6 8.14 12.68 13.52
N ARG A 7 8.02 11.37 13.44
CA ARG A 7 7.05 10.75 12.53
C ARG A 7 5.63 11.10 12.98
N PRO A 8 4.72 11.42 12.03
CA PRO A 8 3.34 11.73 12.40
C PRO A 8 2.72 10.56 13.18
N LEU A 9 1.92 10.91 14.18
CA LEU A 9 1.14 9.95 14.94
C LEU A 9 0.14 9.24 14.00
N ARG A 10 -0.19 7.99 14.33
CA ARG A 10 -1.27 7.29 13.62
C ARG A 10 -2.59 7.97 13.90
N ARG A 11 -3.40 8.06 12.85
CA ARG A 11 -4.80 8.45 13.01
C ARG A 11 -5.59 7.20 13.34
N TYR A 12 -6.26 7.22 14.46
CA TYR A 12 -7.18 6.18 14.91
C TYR A 12 -8.61 6.56 14.54
N GLY A 13 -9.45 5.58 14.23
CA GLY A 13 -10.83 5.79 13.83
C GLY A 13 -11.82 5.18 14.80
N ASN A 14 -13.06 5.66 14.78
CA ASN A 14 -14.12 5.18 15.67
C ASN A 14 -14.49 3.71 15.39
N SER A 15 -14.45 3.28 14.14
CA SER A 15 -14.74 1.91 13.72
C SER A 15 -13.73 0.88 14.25
N LYS A 16 -12.48 1.32 14.52
CA LYS A 16 -11.32 0.47 14.84
C LYS A 16 -11.01 -0.56 13.75
N VAL A 17 -11.54 -0.35 12.54
CA VAL A 17 -11.24 -1.14 11.35
C VAL A 17 -10.15 -0.45 10.54
N TYR A 18 -9.15 -1.21 10.16
CA TYR A 18 -7.96 -0.68 9.49
C TYR A 18 -7.62 -1.49 8.24
N HIS A 19 -7.33 -0.78 7.16
CA HIS A 19 -6.56 -1.31 6.05
C HIS A 19 -5.08 -1.25 6.42
N VAL A 20 -4.44 -2.39 6.54
CA VAL A 20 -3.03 -2.52 6.89
C VAL A 20 -2.25 -3.01 5.69
N ILE A 21 -1.11 -2.37 5.42
CA ILE A 21 -0.25 -2.70 4.29
C ILE A 21 1.20 -2.83 4.76
N PHE A 22 1.83 -3.95 4.37
CA PHE A 22 3.28 -4.14 4.46
C PHE A 22 3.86 -4.21 3.06
N LYS A 23 5.02 -3.60 2.84
CA LYS A 23 5.68 -3.59 1.54
C LYS A 23 7.17 -3.86 1.69
N GLY A 24 7.75 -4.62 0.78
CA GLY A 24 9.18 -4.85 0.71
C GLY A 24 9.96 -3.56 0.42
N ILE A 25 11.17 -3.46 0.97
CA ILE A 25 12.06 -2.33 0.69
C ILE A 25 12.41 -2.33 -0.80
N ASP A 26 12.42 -1.17 -1.43
CA ASP A 26 12.71 -0.98 -2.86
C ASP A 26 11.90 -1.92 -3.78
N ASN A 27 10.65 -2.19 -3.43
CA ASN A 27 9.75 -3.12 -4.11
C ASN A 27 10.22 -4.58 -4.17
N GLN A 28 11.24 -4.97 -3.40
CA GLN A 28 11.69 -6.36 -3.37
C GLN A 28 10.58 -7.30 -2.91
N ASP A 29 10.65 -8.54 -3.38
CA ASP A 29 9.76 -9.58 -2.90
C ASP A 29 10.02 -9.88 -1.42
N ILE A 30 8.93 -10.06 -0.68
CA ILE A 30 8.92 -10.46 0.73
C ILE A 30 8.46 -11.90 0.92
N PHE A 31 8.05 -12.55 -0.16
CA PHE A 31 7.76 -13.99 -0.23
C PHE A 31 8.43 -14.58 -1.46
N TYR A 32 9.39 -15.48 -1.26
CA TYR A 32 10.09 -16.15 -2.36
C TYR A 32 9.44 -17.48 -2.72
N ASP A 33 8.79 -18.12 -1.75
CA ASP A 33 8.07 -19.38 -1.95
C ASP A 33 6.79 -19.47 -1.10
N ASP A 34 6.10 -20.59 -1.25
CA ASP A 34 4.84 -20.85 -0.54
C ASP A 34 5.04 -21.12 0.96
N GLU A 35 6.22 -21.58 1.37
CA GLU A 35 6.52 -21.76 2.79
C GLU A 35 6.59 -20.44 3.52
N ASP A 36 7.10 -19.39 2.87
CA ASP A 36 7.13 -18.04 3.41
C ASP A 36 5.72 -17.53 3.70
N LYS A 37 4.81 -17.73 2.73
CA LYS A 37 3.41 -17.33 2.86
C LYS A 37 2.69 -18.14 3.94
N LYS A 38 2.93 -19.45 4.00
CA LYS A 38 2.41 -20.33 5.07
C LYS A 38 2.90 -19.88 6.44
N PHE A 39 4.20 -19.58 6.58
CA PHE A 39 4.78 -19.09 7.81
C PHE A 39 4.13 -17.76 8.23
N PHE A 40 3.96 -16.83 7.30
CA PHE A 40 3.31 -15.54 7.55
C PHE A 40 1.88 -15.73 8.07
N LEU A 41 1.04 -16.50 7.37
CA LEU A 41 -0.35 -16.75 7.75
C LEU A 41 -0.47 -17.48 9.11
N LYS A 42 0.44 -18.41 9.40
CA LYS A 42 0.53 -19.04 10.72
C LYS A 42 0.74 -17.99 11.82
N HIS A 43 1.62 -17.01 11.59
CA HIS A 43 1.91 -15.96 12.56
C HIS A 43 0.81 -14.89 12.62
N VAL A 44 0.09 -14.64 11.53
CA VAL A 44 -1.16 -13.86 11.55
C VAL A 44 -2.18 -14.53 12.49
N SER A 45 -2.38 -15.85 12.39
CA SER A 45 -3.30 -16.58 13.30
C SER A 45 -2.85 -16.50 14.76
N ILE A 46 -1.55 -16.60 15.02
CA ILE A 46 -0.99 -16.50 16.39
C ILE A 46 -1.19 -15.09 16.95
N THR A 47 -0.81 -14.06 16.21
CA THR A 47 -0.94 -12.67 16.66
C THR A 47 -2.40 -12.25 16.79
N LYS A 48 -3.29 -12.74 15.92
CA LYS A 48 -4.73 -12.56 16.03
C LYS A 48 -5.25 -13.01 17.40
N LYS A 49 -4.83 -14.19 17.86
CA LYS A 49 -5.22 -14.71 19.18
C LYS A 49 -4.61 -13.92 20.34
N ILE A 50 -3.33 -13.56 20.23
CA ILE A 50 -2.63 -12.84 21.32
C ILE A 50 -3.21 -11.43 21.54
N PHE A 51 -3.50 -10.70 20.44
CA PHE A 51 -3.93 -9.31 20.50
C PHE A 51 -5.44 -9.14 20.29
N ASN A 52 -6.17 -10.24 20.19
CA ASN A 52 -7.63 -10.27 20.06
C ASN A 52 -8.15 -9.33 18.97
N TYR A 53 -7.54 -9.36 17.77
CA TYR A 53 -8.04 -8.61 16.62
C TYR A 53 -8.83 -9.54 15.68
N SER A 54 -9.82 -8.99 14.97
CA SER A 54 -10.51 -9.69 13.89
C SER A 54 -9.79 -9.47 12.56
N LEU A 55 -9.77 -10.48 11.70
CA LEU A 55 -9.24 -10.41 10.35
C LEU A 55 -10.37 -10.60 9.35
N TYR A 56 -10.65 -9.59 8.53
CA TYR A 56 -11.77 -9.64 7.58
C TYR A 56 -11.31 -10.00 6.16
N ALA A 57 -10.20 -9.46 5.70
CA ALA A 57 -9.64 -9.84 4.40
C ALA A 57 -8.12 -9.79 4.44
N TYR A 58 -7.48 -10.59 3.58
CA TYR A 58 -6.06 -10.48 3.29
C TYR A 58 -5.75 -10.90 1.86
N CYS A 59 -4.62 -10.40 1.37
CA CYS A 59 -3.98 -10.85 0.15
C CYS A 59 -2.45 -10.74 0.30
N LEU A 60 -1.75 -11.85 0.06
CA LEU A 60 -0.29 -11.90 0.08
C LEU A 60 0.21 -11.85 -1.35
N MET A 61 0.75 -10.69 -1.76
CA MET A 61 1.42 -10.51 -3.04
C MET A 61 2.91 -10.83 -2.90
N GLY A 62 3.65 -10.94 -3.98
CA GLY A 62 5.10 -11.22 -3.90
C GLY A 62 5.84 -10.20 -3.01
N ASN A 63 5.63 -8.93 -3.25
CA ASN A 63 6.36 -7.82 -2.61
C ASN A 63 5.58 -7.02 -1.57
N HIS A 64 4.30 -7.34 -1.34
CA HIS A 64 3.47 -6.64 -0.34
C HIS A 64 2.32 -7.50 0.19
N VAL A 65 1.72 -7.03 1.28
CA VAL A 65 0.56 -7.67 1.91
C VAL A 65 -0.49 -6.62 2.18
N HIS A 66 -1.74 -6.94 1.85
CA HIS A 66 -2.93 -6.24 2.30
C HIS A 66 -3.66 -7.04 3.37
N MET A 67 -4.10 -6.37 4.44
CA MET A 67 -4.96 -6.94 5.48
C MET A 67 -6.04 -5.93 5.85
N VAL A 68 -7.26 -6.41 6.04
CA VAL A 68 -8.37 -5.63 6.64
C VAL A 68 -8.66 -6.23 8.00
N ILE A 69 -8.36 -5.46 9.05
CA ILE A 69 -8.47 -5.93 10.43
C ILE A 69 -9.30 -4.99 11.29
N LYS A 70 -9.99 -5.53 12.30
CA LYS A 70 -10.54 -4.74 13.40
C LYS A 70 -9.70 -4.98 14.65
N CYS A 71 -9.06 -3.93 15.15
CA CYS A 71 -8.10 -4.02 16.24
C CYS A 71 -8.25 -2.83 17.18
N PRO A 72 -8.26 -3.02 18.51
CA PRO A 72 -8.15 -1.90 19.44
C PRO A 72 -6.90 -1.06 19.16
N ASP A 73 -7.03 0.25 19.28
CA ASP A 73 -6.00 1.23 18.88
C ASP A 73 -4.65 0.99 19.58
N GLU A 74 -4.73 0.66 20.86
CA GLU A 74 -3.56 0.38 21.73
C GLU A 74 -2.77 -0.87 21.29
N PHE A 75 -3.44 -1.81 20.59
CA PHE A 75 -2.82 -3.06 20.14
C PHE A 75 -2.44 -3.04 18.65
N LEU A 76 -2.99 -2.14 17.84
CA LEU A 76 -2.72 -2.10 16.40
C LEU A 76 -1.22 -2.08 16.09
N SER A 77 -0.48 -1.17 16.69
CA SER A 77 0.96 -1.06 16.45
C SER A 77 1.74 -2.26 16.98
N LYS A 78 1.39 -2.74 18.18
CA LYS A 78 2.07 -3.86 18.83
C LYS A 78 1.84 -5.18 18.08
N SER A 79 0.61 -5.45 17.66
CA SER A 79 0.26 -6.69 16.95
C SER A 79 0.98 -6.79 15.59
N MET A 80 0.96 -5.71 14.82
CA MET A 80 1.62 -5.66 13.52
C MET A 80 3.16 -5.68 13.64
N GLN A 81 3.71 -5.04 14.66
CA GLN A 81 5.14 -5.12 14.95
C GLN A 81 5.56 -6.55 15.34
N CYS A 82 4.79 -7.20 16.22
CA CYS A 82 5.06 -8.58 16.63
C CYS A 82 5.04 -9.54 15.44
N LEU A 83 4.04 -9.41 14.56
CA LEU A 83 3.93 -10.18 13.33
C LEU A 83 5.18 -10.02 12.46
N MET A 84 5.57 -8.76 12.19
CA MET A 84 6.67 -8.48 11.27
C MET A 84 8.04 -8.83 11.84
N ILE A 85 8.28 -8.65 13.12
CA ILE A 85 9.56 -9.08 13.75
C ILE A 85 9.74 -10.58 13.55
N ARG A 86 8.72 -11.39 13.84
CA ARG A 86 8.79 -12.85 13.69
C ARG A 86 9.00 -13.26 12.23
N TYR A 87 8.30 -12.61 11.31
CA TYR A 87 8.43 -12.91 9.90
C TYR A 87 9.81 -12.53 9.35
N VAL A 88 10.29 -11.32 9.64
CA VAL A 88 11.62 -10.86 9.19
C VAL A 88 12.74 -11.71 9.75
N GLN A 89 12.66 -12.12 11.03
CA GLN A 89 13.64 -13.04 11.62
C GLN A 89 13.67 -14.39 10.89
N TYR A 90 12.50 -14.98 10.63
CA TYR A 90 12.38 -16.22 9.85
C TYR A 90 12.98 -16.06 8.45
N PHE A 91 12.56 -15.03 7.71
CA PHE A 91 12.99 -14.77 6.34
C PHE A 91 14.50 -14.56 6.26
N ASN A 92 15.05 -13.70 7.12
CA ASN A 92 16.49 -13.43 7.15
C ASN A 92 17.31 -14.69 7.51
N LYS A 93 16.81 -15.51 8.44
CA LYS A 93 17.47 -16.80 8.77
C LYS A 93 17.42 -17.77 7.61
N LYS A 94 16.24 -17.95 6.97
CA LYS A 94 16.05 -18.87 5.85
C LYS A 94 16.95 -18.52 4.65
N TYR A 95 17.02 -17.25 4.31
CA TYR A 95 17.74 -16.75 3.13
C TYR A 95 19.12 -16.16 3.43
N LYS A 96 19.65 -16.39 4.64
CA LYS A 96 20.98 -15.91 5.10
C LYS A 96 21.17 -14.41 4.86
N ARG A 97 20.15 -13.60 5.11
CA ARG A 97 20.14 -12.15 4.92
C ARG A 97 20.34 -11.39 6.22
N ILE A 98 20.85 -10.17 6.11
CA ILE A 98 20.99 -9.21 7.19
C ILE A 98 20.25 -7.93 6.82
N GLY A 99 19.62 -7.27 7.78
CA GLY A 99 18.97 -5.97 7.61
C GLY A 99 17.44 -6.04 7.45
N THR A 100 16.89 -4.94 6.97
CA THR A 100 15.43 -4.75 6.84
C THR A 100 14.88 -5.48 5.61
N LEU A 101 13.72 -6.11 5.76
CA LEU A 101 12.98 -6.75 4.67
C LEU A 101 11.87 -5.82 4.17
N VAL A 102 11.21 -5.13 5.08
CA VAL A 102 10.07 -4.27 4.79
C VAL A 102 10.42 -2.81 4.88
N GLN A 103 9.82 -2.02 4.00
CA GLN A 103 9.99 -0.58 3.96
C GLN A 103 9.27 0.08 5.15
N ASN A 104 10.02 0.71 6.05
CA ASN A 104 9.43 1.43 7.16
C ASN A 104 8.51 0.58 8.07
N ARG A 105 7.63 1.27 8.83
CA ARG A 105 6.51 0.66 9.55
C ARG A 105 5.38 0.37 8.56
N PHE A 106 4.52 -0.59 8.89
CA PHE A 106 3.28 -0.80 8.14
C PHE A 106 2.50 0.50 7.97
N LYS A 107 1.82 0.65 6.85
CA LYS A 107 0.82 1.70 6.63
C LYS A 107 -0.51 1.23 7.18
N SER A 108 -1.32 2.13 7.70
CA SER A 108 -2.69 1.85 8.13
C SER A 108 -3.60 3.02 7.82
N LYS A 109 -4.80 2.71 7.34
CA LYS A 109 -5.87 3.67 7.09
C LYS A 109 -7.15 3.20 7.73
N ASN A 110 -7.88 4.14 8.34
CA ASN A 110 -9.16 3.87 8.98
C ASN A 110 -10.24 3.59 7.92
N VAL A 111 -11.12 2.66 8.25
CA VAL A 111 -12.29 2.27 7.45
C VAL A 111 -13.52 2.69 8.23
N GLU A 112 -14.07 3.87 7.92
CA GLU A 112 -15.10 4.51 8.77
C GLU A 112 -16.53 4.20 8.32
N ASN A 113 -16.75 3.80 7.07
CA ASN A 113 -18.10 3.52 6.57
C ASN A 113 -18.21 2.15 5.93
N GLN A 114 -19.43 1.66 5.85
CA GLN A 114 -19.77 0.34 5.37
C GLN A 114 -19.44 0.14 3.89
N THR A 115 -19.78 1.09 3.03
CA THR A 115 -19.51 0.99 1.59
C THR A 115 -18.02 0.86 1.35
N TYR A 116 -17.23 1.72 2.00
CA TYR A 116 -15.77 1.66 1.92
C TYR A 116 -15.22 0.33 2.43
N PHE A 117 -15.80 -0.26 3.49
CA PHE A 117 -15.40 -1.57 4.01
C PHE A 117 -15.61 -2.69 2.98
N ILE A 118 -16.78 -2.73 2.35
CA ILE A 118 -17.12 -3.74 1.33
C ILE A 118 -16.19 -3.61 0.12
N ASP A 119 -16.05 -2.38 -0.39
CA ASP A 119 -15.19 -2.09 -1.55
C ASP A 119 -13.73 -2.40 -1.27
N LEU A 120 -13.24 -2.10 -0.06
CA LEU A 120 -11.89 -2.44 0.36
C LEU A 120 -11.65 -3.95 0.41
N CYS A 121 -12.57 -4.73 1.00
CA CYS A 121 -12.45 -6.19 1.04
C CYS A 121 -12.43 -6.76 -0.40
N ARG A 122 -13.29 -6.26 -1.26
CA ARG A 122 -13.33 -6.59 -2.68
C ARG A 122 -12.01 -6.25 -3.38
N TYR A 123 -11.49 -5.04 -3.18
CA TYR A 123 -10.19 -4.61 -3.70
C TYR A 123 -9.08 -5.56 -3.25
N VAL A 124 -9.02 -5.90 -1.96
CA VAL A 124 -8.01 -6.83 -1.41
C VAL A 124 -8.09 -8.20 -2.07
N HIS A 125 -9.29 -8.74 -2.27
CA HIS A 125 -9.47 -10.04 -2.93
C HIS A 125 -9.09 -10.00 -4.41
N ARG A 126 -9.34 -8.89 -5.11
CA ARG A 126 -9.06 -8.74 -6.55
C ARG A 126 -7.64 -8.27 -6.86
N ASN A 127 -6.82 -7.98 -5.85
CA ASN A 127 -5.46 -7.49 -6.04
C ASN A 127 -4.61 -8.36 -6.99
N PRO A 128 -4.64 -9.72 -6.92
CA PRO A 128 -3.91 -10.57 -7.85
C PRO A 128 -4.40 -10.47 -9.30
N GLU A 129 -5.70 -10.34 -9.50
CA GLU A 129 -6.30 -10.20 -10.84
C GLU A 129 -5.94 -8.87 -11.47
N LYS A 130 -5.99 -7.80 -10.69
CA LYS A 130 -5.55 -6.47 -11.10
C LYS A 130 -4.06 -6.43 -11.48
N ALA A 131 -3.23 -7.12 -10.73
CA ALA A 131 -1.79 -7.25 -11.02
C ALA A 131 -1.48 -8.22 -12.18
N GLY A 132 -2.49 -8.82 -12.83
CA GLY A 132 -2.31 -9.78 -13.92
C GLY A 132 -1.68 -11.10 -13.50
N ILE A 133 -1.67 -11.43 -12.20
CA ILE A 133 -1.01 -12.63 -11.66
C ILE A 133 -1.92 -13.86 -11.78
N ALA A 134 -3.18 -13.73 -11.35
CA ALA A 134 -4.15 -14.81 -11.35
C ALA A 134 -5.57 -14.26 -11.21
N LYS A 135 -6.57 -15.02 -11.66
CA LYS A 135 -7.98 -14.70 -11.38
C LYS A 135 -8.25 -14.75 -9.87
N THR A 136 -9.14 -13.88 -9.39
CA THR A 136 -9.52 -13.78 -7.97
C THR A 136 -9.88 -15.14 -7.38
N GLN A 137 -10.65 -15.97 -8.10
CA GLN A 137 -11.11 -17.27 -7.62
C GLN A 137 -9.99 -18.33 -7.52
N SER A 138 -8.94 -18.20 -8.32
CA SER A 138 -7.86 -19.20 -8.38
C SER A 138 -6.67 -18.87 -7.47
N TYR A 139 -6.55 -17.62 -7.01
CA TYR A 139 -5.39 -17.22 -6.21
C TYR A 139 -5.42 -17.81 -4.80
N GLU A 140 -4.40 -18.63 -4.48
CA GLU A 140 -4.33 -19.37 -3.20
C GLU A 140 -4.03 -18.48 -1.99
N TRP A 141 -3.37 -17.35 -2.19
CA TRP A 141 -2.80 -16.53 -1.10
C TRP A 141 -3.66 -15.31 -0.77
N SER A 142 -4.98 -15.44 -1.04
CA SER A 142 -5.99 -14.46 -0.65
C SER A 142 -7.06 -15.13 0.21
N SER A 143 -7.69 -14.35 1.08
CA SER A 143 -8.78 -14.83 1.90
C SER A 143 -10.08 -15.11 1.13
N TYR A 144 -10.15 -14.82 -0.17
CA TYR A 144 -11.35 -15.08 -0.98
C TYR A 144 -11.82 -16.53 -0.87
N LYS A 145 -10.90 -17.49 -0.95
CA LYS A 145 -11.23 -18.93 -0.84
C LYS A 145 -11.81 -19.33 0.53
N GLU A 146 -11.50 -18.58 1.58
CA GLU A 146 -12.09 -18.84 2.90
C GLU A 146 -13.54 -18.37 2.97
N TYR A 147 -13.94 -17.42 2.13
CA TYR A 147 -15.32 -16.95 2.04
C TYR A 147 -16.22 -17.94 1.30
N ILE A 148 -15.73 -18.52 0.21
CA ILE A 148 -16.49 -19.52 -0.59
C ILE A 148 -16.39 -20.94 -0.06
N GLY A 149 -15.50 -21.17 0.92
CA GLY A 149 -15.26 -22.47 1.52
C GLY A 149 -15.18 -22.42 3.04
N LYS A 150 -14.33 -23.26 3.60
CA LYS A 150 -14.10 -23.30 5.05
C LYS A 150 -13.16 -22.19 5.49
N ALA A 151 -13.62 -21.33 6.39
CA ALA A 151 -12.77 -20.31 7.01
C ALA A 151 -11.66 -20.96 7.85
N LYS A 152 -10.44 -20.46 7.71
CA LYS A 152 -9.25 -20.89 8.48
C LYS A 152 -8.86 -19.84 9.51
N ILE A 153 -8.67 -18.58 9.06
CA ILE A 153 -8.20 -17.49 9.90
C ILE A 153 -9.08 -16.23 9.81
N VAL A 154 -9.93 -16.09 8.77
CA VAL A 154 -10.79 -14.91 8.62
C VAL A 154 -12.09 -15.02 9.42
N ASP A 155 -12.57 -13.88 9.90
CA ASP A 155 -13.86 -13.72 10.56
C ASP A 155 -14.92 -13.34 9.51
N LYS A 156 -15.29 -14.33 8.66
CA LYS A 156 -16.08 -14.09 7.45
C LYS A 156 -17.50 -13.59 7.69
N HIS A 157 -18.07 -13.84 8.87
CA HIS A 157 -19.47 -13.50 9.17
C HIS A 157 -19.78 -12.00 9.00
N VAL A 158 -18.83 -11.13 9.38
CA VAL A 158 -19.05 -9.67 9.31
C VAL A 158 -19.21 -9.21 7.87
N LEU A 159 -18.35 -9.65 6.95
CA LEU A 159 -18.47 -9.27 5.55
C LEU A 159 -19.66 -9.96 4.87
N LEU A 160 -19.91 -11.25 5.14
CA LEU A 160 -21.02 -11.99 4.57
C LEU A 160 -22.38 -11.43 5.02
N HIS A 161 -22.47 -10.88 6.22
CA HIS A 161 -23.70 -10.24 6.70
C HIS A 161 -24.20 -9.13 5.74
N TYR A 162 -23.30 -8.40 5.10
CA TYR A 162 -23.65 -7.38 4.10
C TYR A 162 -24.17 -7.97 2.78
N PHE A 163 -24.08 -9.27 2.61
CA PHE A 163 -24.60 -10.03 1.47
C PHE A 163 -25.67 -11.01 1.95
N ASN A 164 -26.44 -10.68 3.00
CA ASN A 164 -27.50 -11.53 3.57
C ASN A 164 -27.02 -12.97 3.92
N ASN A 165 -25.73 -13.15 4.16
CA ASN A 165 -25.03 -14.42 4.31
C ASN A 165 -25.12 -15.33 3.06
N ASP A 166 -25.46 -14.75 1.90
CA ASP A 166 -25.47 -15.43 0.60
C ASP A 166 -24.07 -15.38 -0.02
N VAL A 167 -23.44 -16.56 -0.13
CA VAL A 167 -22.12 -16.72 -0.72
C VAL A 167 -22.13 -16.43 -2.23
N ASP A 168 -23.20 -16.73 -2.93
CA ASP A 168 -23.32 -16.47 -4.36
C ASP A 168 -23.43 -14.96 -4.63
N GLU A 169 -24.14 -14.23 -3.78
CA GLU A 169 -24.18 -12.77 -3.83
C GLU A 169 -22.80 -12.15 -3.56
N PHE A 170 -22.08 -12.65 -2.57
CA PHE A 170 -20.69 -12.26 -2.30
C PHE A 170 -19.79 -12.52 -3.53
N ILE A 171 -19.90 -13.69 -4.17
CA ILE A 171 -19.13 -14.04 -5.37
C ILE A 171 -19.46 -13.06 -6.51
N ARG A 172 -20.74 -12.86 -6.82
CA ARG A 172 -21.18 -11.92 -7.87
C ARG A 172 -20.65 -10.50 -7.63
N ASN A 173 -20.75 -10.02 -6.39
CA ASN A 173 -20.25 -8.69 -6.03
C ASN A 173 -18.73 -8.61 -6.17
N THR A 174 -17.99 -9.59 -5.64
CA THR A 174 -16.51 -9.54 -5.63
C THR A 174 -15.92 -9.69 -7.04
N THR A 175 -16.55 -10.46 -7.93
CA THR A 175 -16.03 -10.74 -9.27
C THR A 175 -16.52 -9.74 -10.34
N LYS A 176 -17.57 -8.98 -10.06
CA LYS A 176 -18.09 -7.95 -10.98
C LYS A 176 -17.05 -6.85 -11.18
N MET A 177 -16.83 -6.43 -12.42
CA MET A 177 -15.99 -5.26 -12.70
C MET A 177 -16.53 -4.01 -11.99
N MET A 178 -15.67 -3.24 -11.35
CA MET A 178 -16.08 -1.98 -10.71
C MET A 178 -16.29 -0.90 -11.78
N PRO A 179 -17.41 -0.20 -11.76
CA PRO A 179 -17.65 0.88 -12.74
C PRO A 179 -16.78 2.13 -12.52
N ASN A 180 -16.12 2.25 -11.37
CA ASN A 180 -15.30 3.40 -11.00
C ASN A 180 -13.86 2.98 -10.68
N GLU A 181 -12.95 3.20 -11.64
CA GLU A 181 -11.49 3.10 -11.44
C GLU A 181 -10.96 4.04 -10.34
N ASN A 182 -11.71 5.08 -9.98
CA ASN A 182 -11.32 6.07 -8.96
C ASN A 182 -11.18 5.49 -7.54
N LEU A 183 -11.90 4.41 -7.20
CA LEU A 183 -11.73 3.74 -5.91
C LEU A 183 -10.41 2.96 -5.84
N GLU A 184 -9.96 2.45 -6.96
CA GLU A 184 -8.69 1.73 -7.05
C GLU A 184 -7.51 2.69 -6.83
N ASP A 185 -7.52 3.87 -7.46
CA ASP A 185 -6.53 4.92 -7.22
C ASP A 185 -6.50 5.34 -5.74
N TYR A 186 -7.65 5.36 -5.08
CA TYR A 186 -7.76 5.71 -3.68
C TYR A 186 -7.09 4.69 -2.75
N PHE A 187 -7.19 3.39 -3.05
CA PHE A 187 -6.53 2.33 -2.29
C PHE A 187 -5.04 2.20 -2.65
N GLU A 188 -4.67 2.46 -3.91
CA GLU A 188 -3.28 2.44 -4.38
C GLU A 188 -2.50 3.69 -4.03
N TYR A 189 -3.16 4.84 -3.93
CA TYR A 189 -2.50 6.10 -3.57
C TYR A 189 -1.67 5.99 -2.27
N GLU A 190 -2.02 5.05 -1.41
CA GLU A 190 -1.27 4.75 -0.19
C GLU A 190 -0.05 3.86 -0.42
N LEU A 191 -0.01 3.11 -1.53
CA LEU A 191 1.14 2.32 -1.98
C LEU A 191 2.11 3.13 -2.81
N ILE A 192 1.71 4.32 -3.30
CA ILE A 192 2.61 5.19 -4.03
C ILE A 192 3.75 5.58 -3.08
N GLU A 193 4.89 4.97 -3.33
CA GLU A 193 6.13 5.33 -2.66
C GLU A 193 6.40 6.80 -2.95
N ARG A 194 6.69 7.54 -1.90
CA ARG A 194 7.37 8.83 -2.11
C ARG A 194 8.69 8.50 -2.79
N LEU A 195 8.81 8.86 -4.04
CA LEU A 195 10.06 8.76 -4.75
C LEU A 195 11.16 9.42 -3.92
N ASN A 196 12.34 8.81 -3.87
CA ASN A 196 13.49 9.54 -3.37
C ASN A 196 13.96 10.56 -4.43
N ASP A 197 14.88 11.47 -4.07
CA ASP A 197 15.29 12.53 -4.98
C ASP A 197 15.96 11.99 -6.25
N GLU A 198 16.68 10.90 -6.15
CA GLU A 198 17.34 10.24 -7.27
C GLU A 198 16.35 9.57 -8.22
N GLN A 199 15.35 8.87 -7.68
CA GLN A 199 14.28 8.28 -8.47
C GLN A 199 13.47 9.33 -9.21
N LEU A 200 13.11 10.43 -8.54
CA LEU A 200 12.43 11.56 -9.17
C LEU A 200 13.29 12.17 -10.28
N ALA A 201 14.58 12.37 -10.04
CA ALA A 201 15.51 12.90 -11.02
C ALA A 201 15.57 12.02 -12.28
N ARG A 202 15.68 10.69 -12.14
CA ARG A 202 15.67 9.74 -13.27
C ARG A 202 14.38 9.80 -14.09
N ILE A 203 13.21 9.89 -13.42
CA ILE A 203 11.93 10.02 -14.12
C ILE A 203 11.84 11.36 -14.86
N ILE A 204 12.33 12.47 -14.27
CA ILE A 204 12.39 13.77 -14.92
C ILE A 204 13.29 13.72 -16.15
N MET A 205 14.49 13.13 -16.03
CA MET A 205 15.41 12.95 -17.15
C MET A 205 14.75 12.22 -18.31
N GLN A 206 14.09 11.10 -18.04
CA GLN A 206 13.41 10.32 -19.05
C GLN A 206 12.23 11.07 -19.71
N LYS A 207 11.45 11.84 -18.91
CA LYS A 207 10.29 12.58 -19.42
C LYS A 207 10.65 13.81 -20.27
N PHE A 208 11.78 14.43 -19.98
CA PHE A 208 12.21 15.69 -20.61
C PHE A 208 13.46 15.52 -21.48
N ASP A 209 13.88 14.28 -21.73
CA ASP A 209 15.04 13.92 -22.55
C ASP A 209 16.34 14.62 -22.10
N ILE A 210 16.58 14.59 -20.79
CA ILE A 210 17.75 15.18 -20.14
C ILE A 210 18.79 14.08 -19.92
N ASN A 211 20.02 14.28 -20.37
CA ASN A 211 21.04 13.24 -20.36
C ASN A 211 21.76 13.05 -19.01
N ASP A 212 21.84 14.09 -18.18
CA ASP A 212 22.50 14.05 -16.88
C ASP A 212 21.67 14.72 -15.78
N ILE A 213 21.78 14.19 -14.54
CA ILE A 213 21.09 14.74 -13.37
C ILE A 213 21.49 16.19 -13.10
N SER A 214 22.74 16.54 -13.35
CA SER A 214 23.24 17.91 -13.16
C SER A 214 22.60 18.93 -14.10
N ASP A 215 22.08 18.50 -15.25
CA ASP A 215 21.44 19.34 -16.24
C ASP A 215 19.99 19.67 -15.93
N ILE A 216 19.34 18.91 -15.03
CA ILE A 216 17.94 19.15 -14.64
C ILE A 216 17.70 20.61 -14.21
N PRO A 217 18.47 21.20 -13.26
CA PRO A 217 18.25 22.59 -12.86
C PRO A 217 18.46 23.60 -13.99
N VAL A 218 19.41 23.35 -14.90
CA VAL A 218 19.73 24.22 -16.04
C VAL A 218 18.58 24.20 -17.05
N TYR A 219 18.04 23.00 -17.35
CA TYR A 219 16.90 22.84 -18.24
C TYR A 219 15.70 23.67 -17.80
N PHE A 220 15.30 23.58 -16.52
CA PHE A 220 14.15 24.33 -16.00
C PHE A 220 14.42 25.81 -15.77
N LYS A 221 15.67 26.22 -15.52
CA LYS A 221 16.06 27.64 -15.36
C LYS A 221 15.93 28.43 -16.65
N ASN A 222 16.20 27.80 -17.79
CA ASN A 222 16.21 28.45 -19.10
C ASN A 222 14.83 28.57 -19.75
N LYS A 223 13.77 28.07 -19.11
CA LYS A 223 12.41 28.13 -19.64
C LYS A 223 11.67 29.39 -19.28
N SER A 224 10.80 29.82 -20.18
CA SER A 224 9.84 30.87 -19.91
C SER A 224 8.89 30.44 -18.78
N LYS A 225 8.21 31.39 -18.15
CA LYS A 225 7.29 31.12 -17.04
C LYS A 225 6.14 30.21 -17.45
N ASP A 226 5.63 30.34 -18.67
CA ASP A 226 4.49 29.55 -19.16
C ASP A 226 4.89 28.12 -19.54
N GLU A 227 6.05 27.93 -20.14
CA GLU A 227 6.63 26.61 -20.39
C GLU A 227 6.92 25.87 -19.09
N LEU A 228 7.50 26.58 -18.10
CA LEU A 228 7.78 26.01 -16.79
C LEU A 228 6.49 25.55 -16.07
N ILE A 229 5.40 26.30 -16.17
CA ILE A 229 4.11 25.90 -15.60
C ILE A 229 3.59 24.62 -16.27
N LYS A 230 3.66 24.52 -17.60
CA LYS A 230 3.28 23.30 -18.33
C LYS A 230 4.10 22.09 -17.90
N ASP A 231 5.40 22.24 -17.77
CA ASP A 231 6.28 21.17 -17.33
C ASP A 231 6.02 20.77 -15.87
N LEU A 232 5.71 21.73 -15.01
CA LEU A 232 5.34 21.45 -13.62
C LEU A 232 4.01 20.69 -13.52
N GLU A 233 3.04 20.92 -14.40
CA GLU A 233 1.82 20.13 -14.50
C GLU A 233 2.11 18.66 -14.90
N VAL A 234 3.09 18.45 -15.77
CA VAL A 234 3.56 17.10 -16.12
C VAL A 234 4.24 16.43 -14.93
N ILE A 235 5.10 17.16 -14.21
CA ILE A 235 5.79 16.62 -13.01
C ILE A 235 4.80 16.35 -11.88
N LYS A 236 3.78 17.19 -11.71
CA LYS A 236 2.71 16.99 -10.71
C LYS A 236 1.99 15.65 -10.88
N LYS A 237 1.86 15.16 -12.12
CA LYS A 237 1.25 13.86 -12.43
C LYS A 237 2.16 12.67 -12.14
N ILE A 238 3.43 12.89 -11.78
CA ILE A 238 4.33 11.81 -11.38
C ILE A 238 3.93 11.36 -9.97
N ASN A 239 3.43 10.14 -9.88
CA ASN A 239 3.01 9.55 -8.62
C ASN A 239 4.19 9.47 -7.62
N GLY A 240 3.91 9.73 -6.34
CA GLY A 240 4.94 9.67 -5.28
C GLY A 240 5.76 10.95 -5.11
N THR A 241 5.51 12.01 -5.89
CA THR A 241 6.18 13.29 -5.74
C THR A 241 5.49 14.20 -4.72
N ASN A 242 6.26 15.10 -4.13
CA ASN A 242 5.72 16.21 -3.36
C ASN A 242 6.38 17.53 -3.75
N LYS A 243 5.65 18.60 -3.52
CA LYS A 243 6.07 19.97 -3.88
C LYS A 243 7.48 20.35 -3.40
N THR A 244 7.82 19.94 -2.16
CA THR A 244 9.13 20.27 -1.58
C THR A 244 10.27 19.52 -2.28
N GLN A 245 10.02 18.26 -2.62
CA GLN A 245 10.95 17.41 -3.34
C GLN A 245 11.19 17.93 -4.76
N VAL A 246 10.10 18.22 -5.49
CA VAL A 246 10.20 18.80 -6.84
C VAL A 246 10.98 20.11 -6.82
N ALA A 247 10.65 21.04 -5.90
CA ALA A 247 11.40 22.29 -5.76
C ALA A 247 12.90 22.10 -5.57
N ARG A 248 13.28 21.06 -4.82
CA ARG A 248 14.67 20.72 -4.53
C ARG A 248 15.36 20.09 -5.74
N THR A 249 14.69 19.16 -6.43
CA THR A 249 15.24 18.43 -7.57
C THR A 249 15.47 19.34 -8.79
N ILE A 250 14.50 20.19 -9.12
CA ILE A 250 14.59 21.11 -10.27
C ILE A 250 15.15 22.50 -9.92
N ARG A 251 15.45 22.76 -8.64
CA ARG A 251 15.99 24.02 -8.09
C ARG A 251 15.18 25.28 -8.43
N VAL A 252 13.84 25.17 -8.41
CA VAL A 252 12.96 26.33 -8.61
C VAL A 252 12.35 26.82 -7.29
N ASN A 253 11.93 28.11 -7.29
CA ASN A 253 11.34 28.73 -6.11
C ASN A 253 10.00 28.09 -5.77
N ARG A 254 9.81 27.72 -4.49
CA ARG A 254 8.57 27.13 -3.96
C ARG A 254 7.31 27.99 -4.19
N LYS A 255 7.46 29.32 -4.31
CA LYS A 255 6.33 30.22 -4.60
C LYS A 255 5.72 29.95 -5.98
N LEU A 256 6.53 29.57 -6.94
CA LEU A 256 6.11 29.23 -8.30
C LEU A 256 5.30 27.91 -8.30
N LEU A 257 5.75 26.93 -7.53
CA LEU A 257 5.05 25.64 -7.36
C LEU A 257 3.69 25.80 -6.64
N LYS A 258 3.49 26.86 -5.85
CA LYS A 258 2.17 27.13 -5.24
C LYS A 258 1.07 27.33 -6.27
N LYS A 259 1.37 27.83 -7.46
CA LYS A 259 0.37 28.05 -8.51
C LYS A 259 -0.11 26.76 -9.18
N VAL A 260 0.75 25.74 -9.21
CA VAL A 260 0.48 24.44 -9.85
C VAL A 260 -0.03 23.41 -8.84
N TRP A 261 0.45 23.46 -7.58
CA TRP A 261 0.04 22.57 -6.48
C TRP A 261 -1.02 23.22 -5.56
N THR A 262 -2.01 23.91 -6.09
CA THR A 262 -3.21 24.25 -5.34
C THR A 262 -4.11 23.01 -5.27
N HIS A 263 -4.19 22.43 -4.06
CA HIS A 263 -4.91 21.24 -3.56
C HIS A 263 -4.29 19.90 -3.87
#